data_db84fda087b6098ba024270847e41190
#
_entry.id   db84fda087b6098ba024270847e41190
#
_cell.length_a   1.000
_cell.length_b   1.000
_cell.length_c   1.000
_cell.angle_alpha   90.00
_cell.angle_beta   90.00
_cell.angle_gamma   90.00
#
_symmetry.space_group_name_H-M   'P 1'
#
loop_
_entity.id
_entity.type
_entity.pdbx_description
1 polymer ?
#
loop_
_entity_poly.entity_id
_entity_poly.type
_entity_poly.pdbx_seq_one_letter_code
_entity_poly.pdbx_strand_id
1 'polypeptide(L)'
;IRIVEYETQHQDAVAAFNRRMAEGGSRWGFFTDARPDWIPRLPGQSVWREYHVAVDDEDGAVRGAFALKPQPWWVRGQVHTVTDWQGPFSEGSIDARLSTLGLRMLRDMLKKYPLLYSWGHGGDDQPVVQMLLKMGWVMHHTPFCLRVLKPYRFLRLNALLRSSPARRAVLDLAAFTGAGSVGLPLLHAAM
;
A
#
# COMPACT_ATOMS: atom_id res chain seq x y z
N ILE A 1 -17.83 -15.15 3.88
CA ILE A 1 -16.89 -14.02 4.09
C ILE A 1 -17.60 -12.72 3.73
N ARG A 2 -17.57 -11.75 4.61
CA ARG A 2 -18.11 -10.40 4.44
C ARG A 2 -16.99 -9.37 4.51
N ILE A 3 -17.14 -8.26 3.79
CA ILE A 3 -16.20 -7.14 3.83
C ILE A 3 -16.79 -6.06 4.71
N VAL A 4 -16.06 -5.66 5.73
CA VAL A 4 -16.49 -4.66 6.72
C VAL A 4 -15.42 -3.60 6.90
N GLU A 5 -15.81 -2.45 7.44
CA GLU A 5 -14.84 -1.41 7.82
C GLU A 5 -13.96 -1.93 8.97
N TYR A 6 -12.66 -1.64 8.89
CA TYR A 6 -11.71 -2.00 9.94
C TYR A 6 -11.92 -1.12 11.16
N GLU A 7 -12.13 -1.74 12.30
CA GLU A 7 -12.31 -1.10 13.59
C GLU A 7 -11.39 -1.75 14.64
N THR A 8 -11.28 -1.13 15.81
CA THR A 8 -10.42 -1.60 16.92
C THR A 8 -10.70 -3.05 17.31
N GLN A 9 -11.95 -3.50 17.26
CA GLN A 9 -12.34 -4.88 17.54
C GLN A 9 -11.69 -5.92 16.59
N HIS A 10 -11.20 -5.50 15.42
CA HIS A 10 -10.57 -6.38 14.45
C HIS A 10 -9.05 -6.50 14.65
N GLN A 11 -8.44 -5.77 15.61
CA GLN A 11 -6.98 -5.70 15.77
C GLN A 11 -6.32 -7.07 15.96
N ASP A 12 -6.84 -7.87 16.90
CA ASP A 12 -6.28 -9.20 17.19
C ASP A 12 -6.41 -10.15 16.00
N ALA A 13 -7.55 -10.08 15.31
CA ALA A 13 -7.79 -10.87 14.09
C ALA A 13 -6.86 -10.46 12.95
N VAL A 14 -6.57 -9.16 12.80
CA VAL A 14 -5.60 -8.64 11.84
C VAL A 14 -4.18 -9.03 12.21
N ALA A 15 -3.81 -8.98 13.50
CA ALA A 15 -2.51 -9.46 13.96
C ALA A 15 -2.32 -10.96 13.67
N ALA A 16 -3.35 -11.77 13.90
CA ALA A 16 -3.36 -13.19 13.54
C ALA A 16 -3.27 -13.42 12.02
N PHE A 17 -4.00 -12.64 11.22
CA PHE A 17 -3.92 -12.64 9.76
C PHE A 17 -2.48 -12.35 9.28
N ASN A 18 -1.85 -11.31 9.80
CA ASN A 18 -0.48 -10.97 9.42
C ASN A 18 0.53 -12.07 9.76
N ARG A 19 0.36 -12.76 10.89
CA ARG A 19 1.21 -13.92 11.23
C ARG A 19 1.06 -15.03 10.18
N ARG A 20 -0.18 -15.41 9.82
CA ARG A 20 -0.41 -16.44 8.80
C ARG A 20 0.15 -16.03 7.43
N MET A 21 -0.01 -14.75 7.05
CA MET A 21 0.58 -14.22 5.82
C MET A 21 2.11 -14.34 5.83
N ALA A 22 2.76 -13.97 6.93
CA ALA A 22 4.21 -14.05 7.08
C ALA A 22 4.71 -15.51 7.06
N GLU A 23 4.03 -16.42 7.74
CA GLU A 23 4.31 -17.88 7.71
C GLU A 23 4.15 -18.45 6.28
N GLY A 24 3.19 -17.93 5.51
CA GLY A 24 3.01 -18.24 4.10
C GLY A 24 3.99 -17.54 3.14
N GLY A 25 4.98 -16.81 3.66
CA GLY A 25 6.05 -16.14 2.88
C GLY A 25 5.75 -14.72 2.43
N SER A 26 4.64 -14.12 2.84
CA SER A 26 4.36 -12.71 2.55
C SER A 26 5.32 -11.79 3.31
N ARG A 27 5.85 -10.79 2.61
CA ARG A 27 6.67 -9.72 3.22
C ARG A 27 5.84 -8.53 3.69
N TRP A 28 4.56 -8.54 3.43
CA TRP A 28 3.66 -7.42 3.65
C TRP A 28 2.53 -7.84 4.58
N GLY A 29 2.08 -6.89 5.39
CA GLY A 29 0.96 -7.06 6.30
C GLY A 29 0.11 -5.80 6.36
N PHE A 30 -1.07 -5.94 6.92
CA PHE A 30 -1.98 -4.83 7.20
C PHE A 30 -1.67 -4.20 8.57
N PHE A 31 -2.27 -3.07 8.87
CA PHE A 31 -2.05 -2.36 10.14
C PHE A 31 -2.51 -3.20 11.33
N THR A 32 -1.66 -3.33 12.36
CA THR A 32 -1.88 -4.21 13.51
C THR A 32 -2.24 -3.48 14.79
N ASP A 33 -1.89 -2.19 14.89
CA ASP A 33 -2.08 -1.43 16.13
C ASP A 33 -3.49 -0.87 16.23
N ALA A 34 -3.63 0.41 16.45
CA ALA A 34 -4.91 1.08 16.36
C ALA A 34 -5.28 1.34 14.90
N ARG A 35 -6.57 1.59 14.63
CA ARG A 35 -7.00 2.07 13.32
C ARG A 35 -6.17 3.31 12.95
N PRO A 36 -5.49 3.31 11.81
CA PRO A 36 -4.66 4.45 11.41
C PRO A 36 -5.53 5.67 11.10
N ASP A 37 -5.24 6.79 11.73
CA ASP A 37 -6.03 8.03 11.59
C ASP A 37 -5.43 9.04 10.60
N TRP A 38 -4.47 8.62 9.77
CA TRP A 38 -3.99 9.53 8.74
C TRP A 38 -5.02 9.66 7.62
N ILE A 39 -5.35 10.88 7.29
CA ILE A 39 -6.42 11.27 6.36
C ILE A 39 -7.78 10.72 6.87
N PRO A 40 -8.22 11.11 8.08
CA PRO A 40 -9.52 10.72 8.60
C PRO A 40 -10.63 11.36 7.76
N ARG A 41 -11.82 10.78 7.81
CA ARG A 41 -13.00 11.39 7.18
C ARG A 41 -13.57 12.48 8.11
N LEU A 42 -13.25 13.73 7.81
CA LEU A 42 -13.76 14.90 8.56
C LEU A 42 -14.77 15.69 7.72
N PRO A 43 -15.71 16.40 8.36
CA PRO A 43 -16.65 17.29 7.66
C PRO A 43 -15.89 18.31 6.78
N GLY A 44 -16.32 18.48 5.53
CA GLY A 44 -15.73 19.43 4.59
C GLY A 44 -14.43 18.95 3.90
N GLN A 45 -13.88 17.81 4.27
CA GLN A 45 -12.75 17.23 3.57
C GLN A 45 -13.20 16.44 2.34
N SER A 46 -12.49 16.65 1.23
CA SER A 46 -12.72 15.95 -0.03
C SER A 46 -11.84 14.70 -0.24
N VAL A 47 -10.84 14.50 0.63
CA VAL A 47 -9.92 13.37 0.58
C VAL A 47 -9.86 12.71 1.96
N TRP A 48 -10.09 11.39 2.00
CA TRP A 48 -9.98 10.58 3.23
C TRP A 48 -9.48 9.19 2.90
N ARG A 49 -9.20 8.39 3.93
CA ARG A 49 -8.82 6.98 3.75
C ARG A 49 -9.80 6.09 4.51
N GLU A 50 -10.22 5.01 3.86
CA GLU A 50 -11.06 3.96 4.42
C GLU A 50 -10.21 2.68 4.53
N TYR A 51 -10.40 1.93 5.61
CA TYR A 51 -9.73 0.67 5.86
C TYR A 51 -10.77 -0.43 5.95
N HIS A 52 -10.55 -1.54 5.26
CA HIS A 52 -11.51 -2.63 5.17
C HIS A 52 -10.83 -3.96 5.44
N VAL A 53 -11.57 -4.88 6.05
CA VAL A 53 -11.17 -6.26 6.29
C VAL A 53 -12.21 -7.23 5.75
N ALA A 54 -11.75 -8.34 5.22
CA ALA A 54 -12.58 -9.47 4.82
C ALA A 54 -12.62 -10.47 5.98
N VAL A 55 -13.76 -10.57 6.65
CA VAL A 55 -13.97 -11.41 7.82
C VAL A 55 -14.72 -12.67 7.40
N ASP A 56 -14.21 -13.81 7.85
CA ASP A 56 -14.88 -15.09 7.69
C ASP A 56 -16.06 -15.18 8.67
N ASP A 57 -17.23 -15.55 8.16
CA ASP A 57 -18.45 -15.61 8.97
C ASP A 57 -18.51 -16.88 9.87
N GLU A 58 -17.68 -17.89 9.57
CA GLU A 58 -17.67 -19.16 10.30
C GLU A 58 -16.82 -19.06 11.58
N ASP A 59 -15.63 -18.46 11.48
CA ASP A 59 -14.66 -18.42 12.59
C ASP A 59 -14.28 -17.01 13.05
N GLY A 60 -14.80 -15.96 12.39
CA GLY A 60 -14.48 -14.56 12.67
C GLY A 60 -13.07 -14.13 12.27
N ALA A 61 -12.30 -14.98 11.60
CA ALA A 61 -10.94 -14.67 11.20
C ALA A 61 -10.90 -13.65 10.06
N VAL A 62 -9.94 -12.73 10.11
CA VAL A 62 -9.62 -11.87 8.97
C VAL A 62 -8.85 -12.69 7.94
N ARG A 63 -9.35 -12.71 6.70
CA ARG A 63 -8.79 -13.44 5.56
C ARG A 63 -8.20 -12.52 4.49
N GLY A 64 -8.49 -11.23 4.58
CA GLY A 64 -7.97 -10.22 3.66
C GLY A 64 -8.17 -8.82 4.20
N ALA A 65 -7.46 -7.86 3.62
CA ALA A 65 -7.56 -6.46 4.01
C ALA A 65 -7.11 -5.53 2.88
N PHE A 66 -7.58 -4.30 2.87
CA PHE A 66 -7.20 -3.25 1.93
C PHE A 66 -7.55 -1.87 2.45
N ALA A 67 -6.95 -0.84 1.85
CA ALA A 67 -7.32 0.55 2.08
C ALA A 67 -7.83 1.21 0.79
N LEU A 68 -8.73 2.16 0.94
CA LEU A 68 -9.27 2.98 -0.14
C LEU A 68 -9.02 4.46 0.18
N LYS A 69 -8.60 5.23 -0.82
CA LYS A 69 -8.46 6.68 -0.69
C LYS A 69 -9.29 7.38 -1.77
N PRO A 70 -10.59 7.62 -1.52
CA PRO A 70 -11.43 8.40 -2.42
C PRO A 70 -10.95 9.85 -2.49
N GLN A 71 -10.95 10.41 -3.71
CA GLN A 71 -10.55 11.79 -3.92
C GLN A 71 -11.22 12.36 -5.18
N PRO A 72 -11.53 13.67 -5.22
CA PRO A 72 -12.13 14.30 -6.38
C PRO A 72 -11.06 14.49 -7.47
N TRP A 73 -11.39 14.06 -8.67
CA TRP A 73 -10.60 14.29 -9.88
C TRP A 73 -11.40 15.10 -10.88
N TRP A 74 -10.77 16.11 -11.46
CA TRP A 74 -11.34 16.86 -12.56
C TRP A 74 -11.05 16.14 -13.88
N VAL A 75 -12.09 15.57 -14.50
CA VAL A 75 -11.95 14.82 -15.74
C VAL A 75 -12.94 15.37 -16.77
N ARG A 76 -12.44 15.86 -17.91
CA ARG A 76 -13.27 16.38 -19.02
C ARG A 76 -14.33 17.41 -18.58
N GLY A 77 -13.96 18.34 -17.70
CA GLY A 77 -14.85 19.40 -17.23
C GLY A 77 -15.82 19.02 -16.12
N GLN A 78 -15.71 17.80 -15.56
CA GLN A 78 -16.55 17.33 -14.46
C GLN A 78 -15.71 16.76 -13.33
N VAL A 79 -16.20 16.88 -12.09
CA VAL A 79 -15.58 16.27 -10.91
C VAL A 79 -16.13 14.85 -10.74
N HIS A 80 -15.21 13.89 -10.69
CA HIS A 80 -15.50 12.49 -10.42
C HIS A 80 -14.78 12.03 -9.15
N THR A 81 -15.42 11.18 -8.35
CA THR A 81 -14.72 10.48 -7.28
C THR A 81 -13.93 9.33 -7.89
N VAL A 82 -12.61 9.44 -7.84
CA VAL A 82 -11.68 8.37 -8.25
C VAL A 82 -10.97 7.85 -7.01
N THR A 83 -10.91 6.55 -6.85
CA THR A 83 -10.44 5.94 -5.60
C THR A 83 -9.14 5.19 -5.83
N ASP A 84 -8.13 5.50 -5.01
CA ASP A 84 -6.88 4.76 -4.93
C ASP A 84 -7.09 3.50 -4.09
N TRP A 85 -6.87 2.34 -4.71
CA TRP A 85 -6.90 1.04 -4.02
C TRP A 85 -5.50 0.67 -3.55
N GLN A 86 -5.31 0.62 -2.25
CA GLN A 86 -4.02 0.47 -1.62
C GLN A 86 -3.92 -0.84 -0.83
N GLY A 87 -2.76 -1.52 -0.94
CA GLY A 87 -2.38 -2.65 -0.12
C GLY A 87 -3.44 -3.78 -0.09
N PRO A 88 -3.85 -4.34 -1.23
CA PRO A 88 -4.75 -5.49 -1.23
C PRO A 88 -4.00 -6.73 -0.74
N PHE A 89 -4.30 -7.15 0.48
CA PHE A 89 -3.77 -8.37 1.08
C PHE A 89 -4.84 -9.43 1.13
N SER A 90 -4.51 -10.65 0.71
CA SER A 90 -5.46 -11.77 0.68
C SER A 90 -4.74 -13.07 1.04
N GLU A 91 -5.30 -13.85 1.96
CA GLU A 91 -4.86 -15.22 2.22
C GLU A 91 -4.97 -16.13 0.98
N GLY A 92 -5.73 -15.73 -0.03
CA GLY A 92 -5.74 -16.43 -1.32
C GLY A 92 -4.39 -16.50 -2.03
N SER A 93 -3.39 -15.71 -1.60
CA SER A 93 -2.01 -15.83 -2.08
C SER A 93 -1.23 -16.98 -1.43
N ILE A 94 -1.68 -17.48 -0.29
CA ILE A 94 -1.02 -18.54 0.49
C ILE A 94 -1.92 -19.76 0.73
N ASP A 95 -3.24 -19.63 0.56
CA ASP A 95 -4.22 -20.71 0.69
C ASP A 95 -5.09 -20.80 -0.58
N ALA A 96 -4.93 -21.87 -1.33
CA ALA A 96 -5.66 -22.09 -2.59
C ALA A 96 -7.19 -22.12 -2.41
N ARG A 97 -7.71 -22.49 -1.24
CA ARG A 97 -9.16 -22.50 -0.94
C ARG A 97 -9.73 -21.07 -0.96
N LEU A 98 -8.91 -20.07 -0.71
CA LEU A 98 -9.26 -18.66 -0.70
C LEU A 98 -8.80 -17.91 -1.97
N SER A 99 -8.38 -18.62 -3.02
CA SER A 99 -7.82 -18.04 -4.26
C SER A 99 -8.71 -16.98 -4.92
N THR A 100 -10.03 -17.05 -4.75
CA THR A 100 -10.99 -16.07 -5.29
C THR A 100 -11.24 -14.87 -4.39
N LEU A 101 -10.67 -14.83 -3.18
CA LEU A 101 -10.95 -13.78 -2.20
C LEU A 101 -10.54 -12.38 -2.69
N GLY A 102 -9.37 -12.27 -3.33
CA GLY A 102 -8.92 -11.00 -3.91
C GLY A 102 -9.90 -10.46 -4.94
N LEU A 103 -10.45 -11.34 -5.77
CA LEU A 103 -11.47 -10.97 -6.76
C LEU A 103 -12.79 -10.54 -6.11
N ARG A 104 -13.21 -11.21 -5.05
CA ARG A 104 -14.41 -10.82 -4.28
C ARG A 104 -14.24 -9.44 -3.66
N MET A 105 -13.10 -9.17 -3.02
CA MET A 105 -12.77 -7.85 -2.46
C MET A 105 -12.81 -6.77 -3.54
N LEU A 106 -12.19 -7.00 -4.69
CA LEU A 106 -12.20 -6.06 -5.81
C LEU A 106 -13.62 -5.80 -6.33
N ARG A 107 -14.43 -6.83 -6.50
CA ARG A 107 -15.83 -6.69 -6.92
C ARG A 107 -16.65 -5.84 -5.96
N ASP A 108 -16.46 -5.99 -4.67
CA ASP A 108 -17.20 -5.21 -3.66
C ASP A 108 -16.74 -3.74 -3.66
N MET A 109 -15.45 -3.48 -3.86
CA MET A 109 -14.94 -2.11 -4.03
C MET A 109 -15.53 -1.43 -5.28
N LEU A 110 -15.58 -2.14 -6.41
CA LEU A 110 -16.13 -1.60 -7.65
C LEU A 110 -17.63 -1.25 -7.56
N LYS A 111 -18.38 -1.95 -6.71
CA LYS A 111 -19.78 -1.57 -6.44
C LYS A 111 -19.87 -0.23 -5.71
N LYS A 112 -18.97 0.05 -4.78
CA LYS A 112 -18.94 1.29 -3.99
C LYS A 112 -18.27 2.43 -4.77
N TYR A 113 -17.18 2.13 -5.46
CA TYR A 113 -16.35 3.08 -6.20
C TYR A 113 -16.05 2.52 -7.60
N PRO A 114 -16.85 2.88 -8.63
CA PRO A 114 -16.67 2.33 -9.97
C PRO A 114 -15.41 2.82 -10.69
N LEU A 115 -14.82 3.93 -10.24
CA LEU A 115 -13.58 4.47 -10.79
C LEU A 115 -12.43 4.19 -9.81
N LEU A 116 -11.67 3.14 -10.09
CA LEU A 116 -10.53 2.74 -9.30
C LEU A 116 -9.23 2.91 -10.09
N TYR A 117 -8.17 3.29 -9.38
CA TYR A 117 -6.79 3.10 -9.81
C TYR A 117 -5.99 2.50 -8.66
N SER A 118 -4.82 2.01 -8.96
CA SER A 118 -3.91 1.47 -7.97
C SER A 118 -2.49 1.58 -8.49
N TRP A 119 -1.51 1.75 -7.61
CA TRP A 119 -0.12 1.88 -8.00
C TRP A 119 0.83 1.29 -6.96
N GLY A 120 2.11 1.11 -7.36
CA GLY A 120 3.14 0.67 -6.43
C GLY A 120 3.10 -0.82 -6.09
N HIS A 121 2.58 -1.66 -6.98
CA HIS A 121 2.49 -3.11 -6.78
C HIS A 121 3.78 -3.90 -7.02
N GLY A 122 4.91 -3.23 -7.23
CA GLY A 122 6.22 -3.86 -7.25
C GLY A 122 6.69 -4.43 -8.58
N GLY A 123 5.92 -4.33 -9.65
CA GLY A 123 6.30 -4.77 -10.99
C GLY A 123 5.21 -5.53 -11.73
N ASP A 124 5.42 -5.73 -13.03
CA ASP A 124 4.44 -6.29 -13.95
C ASP A 124 4.20 -7.79 -13.72
N ASP A 125 5.17 -8.47 -13.12
CA ASP A 125 5.15 -9.89 -12.80
C ASP A 125 4.35 -10.23 -11.53
N GLN A 126 3.96 -9.22 -10.77
CA GLN A 126 3.23 -9.45 -9.52
C GLN A 126 1.85 -10.08 -9.76
N PRO A 127 1.44 -11.09 -8.96
CA PRO A 127 0.16 -11.79 -9.16
C PRO A 127 -1.05 -10.87 -9.20
N VAL A 128 -1.06 -9.82 -8.37
CA VAL A 128 -2.15 -8.84 -8.36
C VAL A 128 -2.20 -8.04 -9.66
N VAL A 129 -1.06 -7.63 -10.21
CA VAL A 129 -0.97 -6.90 -11.49
C VAL A 129 -1.45 -7.79 -12.63
N GLN A 130 -0.99 -9.05 -12.69
CA GLN A 130 -1.43 -10.01 -13.69
C GLN A 130 -2.94 -10.28 -13.62
N MET A 131 -3.51 -10.36 -12.42
CA MET A 131 -4.95 -10.48 -12.23
C MET A 131 -5.69 -9.27 -12.80
N LEU A 132 -5.26 -8.05 -12.46
CA LEU A 132 -5.89 -6.81 -12.93
C LEU A 132 -5.83 -6.68 -14.45
N LEU A 133 -4.69 -6.98 -15.07
CA LEU A 133 -4.54 -6.97 -16.53
C LEU A 133 -5.49 -7.96 -17.22
N LYS A 134 -5.63 -9.18 -16.68
CA LYS A 134 -6.60 -10.18 -17.19
C LYS A 134 -8.05 -9.73 -17.04
N MET A 135 -8.33 -8.83 -16.11
CA MET A 135 -9.65 -8.21 -15.92
C MET A 135 -9.87 -6.96 -16.79
N GLY A 136 -8.93 -6.63 -17.67
CA GLY A 136 -9.05 -5.49 -18.59
C GLY A 136 -8.59 -4.15 -18.02
N TRP A 137 -7.87 -4.14 -16.88
CA TRP A 137 -7.27 -2.92 -16.38
C TRP A 137 -6.14 -2.47 -17.31
N VAL A 138 -6.03 -1.15 -17.47
CA VAL A 138 -4.96 -0.54 -18.25
C VAL A 138 -3.81 -0.18 -17.31
N MET A 139 -2.60 -0.56 -17.70
CA MET A 139 -1.39 -0.24 -16.94
C MET A 139 -0.63 0.89 -17.63
N HIS A 140 -0.21 1.86 -16.84
CA HIS A 140 0.67 2.95 -17.26
C HIS A 140 1.91 2.99 -16.39
N HIS A 141 3.08 2.96 -17.00
CA HIS A 141 4.33 3.20 -16.30
C HIS A 141 4.49 4.70 -16.05
N THR A 142 4.53 5.07 -14.77
CA THR A 142 4.70 6.45 -14.35
C THR A 142 6.10 6.64 -13.79
N PRO A 143 6.89 7.60 -14.31
CA PRO A 143 8.21 7.87 -13.75
C PRO A 143 8.07 8.37 -12.30
N PHE A 144 8.86 7.77 -11.41
CA PHE A 144 8.94 8.20 -10.04
C PHE A 144 10.18 9.09 -9.86
N CYS A 145 9.96 10.40 -9.63
CA CYS A 145 11.02 11.37 -9.42
C CYS A 145 11.12 11.74 -7.95
N LEU A 146 12.30 11.57 -7.36
CA LEU A 146 12.59 11.90 -5.98
C LEU A 146 13.69 12.96 -5.91
N ARG A 147 13.41 14.11 -5.27
CA ARG A 147 14.42 15.10 -4.94
C ARG A 147 14.73 15.11 -3.45
N VAL A 148 15.97 14.82 -3.08
CA VAL A 148 16.40 14.83 -1.69
C VAL A 148 16.78 16.26 -1.28
N LEU A 149 15.97 16.88 -0.43
CA LEU A 149 16.18 18.25 0.05
C LEU A 149 17.10 18.32 1.29
N LYS A 150 17.17 17.25 2.06
CA LYS A 150 17.98 17.17 3.29
C LYS A 150 18.85 15.92 3.28
N PRO A 151 19.97 15.92 2.52
CA PRO A 151 20.81 14.72 2.31
C PRO A 151 21.25 14.05 3.60
N TYR A 152 21.72 14.82 4.59
CA TYR A 152 22.13 14.29 5.89
C TYR A 152 21.01 13.47 6.56
N ARG A 153 19.81 14.06 6.68
CA ARG A 153 18.67 13.37 7.30
C ARG A 153 18.21 12.17 6.48
N PHE A 154 18.20 12.31 5.16
CA PHE A 154 17.82 11.22 4.26
C PHE A 154 18.72 9.98 4.45
N LEU A 155 20.04 10.16 4.47
CA LEU A 155 21.00 9.08 4.66
C LEU A 155 20.92 8.46 6.07
N ARG A 156 20.63 9.29 7.09
CA ARG A 156 20.57 8.85 8.49
C ARG A 156 19.24 8.16 8.85
N LEU A 157 18.14 8.52 8.23
CA LEU A 157 16.79 8.12 8.68
C LEU A 157 16.06 7.19 7.69
N ASN A 158 16.56 7.01 6.47
CA ASN A 158 15.89 6.16 5.48
C ASN A 158 16.11 4.67 5.81
N ALA A 159 15.07 4.02 6.38
CA ALA A 159 15.14 2.63 6.80
C ALA A 159 15.43 1.66 5.64
N LEU A 160 14.91 1.93 4.43
CA LEU A 160 15.10 1.07 3.26
C LEU A 160 16.57 1.02 2.82
N LEU A 161 17.25 2.17 2.81
CA LEU A 161 18.66 2.24 2.47
C LEU A 161 19.54 1.64 3.56
N ARG A 162 19.11 1.67 4.81
CA ARG A 162 19.84 1.26 6.02
C ARG A 162 19.56 -0.20 6.43
N SER A 163 19.23 -1.06 5.49
CA SER A 163 18.78 -2.44 5.73
C SER A 163 19.85 -3.38 6.31
N SER A 164 21.15 -3.05 6.21
CA SER A 164 22.23 -3.86 6.77
C SER A 164 23.24 -3.02 7.57
N PRO A 165 24.03 -3.62 8.51
CA PRO A 165 25.07 -2.91 9.27
C PRO A 165 26.11 -2.22 8.37
N ALA A 166 26.57 -2.89 7.32
CA ALA A 166 27.54 -2.34 6.38
C ALA A 166 26.98 -1.10 5.65
N ARG A 167 25.73 -1.19 5.14
CA ARG A 167 25.07 -0.04 4.52
C ARG A 167 24.90 1.12 5.49
N ARG A 168 24.55 0.86 6.74
CA ARG A 168 24.46 1.89 7.79
C ARG A 168 25.77 2.62 7.97
N ALA A 169 26.89 1.89 8.12
CA ALA A 169 28.22 2.49 8.28
C ALA A 169 28.62 3.37 7.09
N VAL A 170 28.42 2.91 5.86
CA VAL A 170 28.71 3.69 4.65
C VAL A 170 27.84 4.94 4.56
N LEU A 171 26.55 4.83 4.84
CA LEU A 171 25.61 5.96 4.80
C LEU A 171 25.89 6.97 5.92
N ASP A 172 26.29 6.50 7.10
CA ASP A 172 26.71 7.37 8.20
C ASP A 172 27.99 8.14 7.84
N LEU A 173 28.98 7.45 7.28
CA LEU A 173 30.20 8.11 6.78
C LEU A 173 29.87 9.18 5.73
N ALA A 174 29.04 8.84 4.73
CA ALA A 174 28.63 9.78 3.68
C ALA A 174 27.82 10.97 4.25
N ALA A 175 27.01 10.73 5.29
CA ALA A 175 26.26 11.79 5.96
C ALA A 175 27.18 12.73 6.74
N PHE A 176 28.11 12.20 7.56
CA PHE A 176 28.98 12.99 8.43
C PHE A 176 30.09 13.73 7.67
N THR A 177 30.61 13.17 6.59
CA THR A 177 31.64 13.83 5.75
C THR A 177 31.07 14.87 4.79
N GLY A 178 29.74 14.97 4.69
CA GLY A 178 29.09 15.83 3.71
C GLY A 178 29.11 15.31 2.27
N ALA A 179 29.71 14.14 2.02
CA ALA A 179 29.77 13.54 0.68
C ALA A 179 28.37 13.33 0.07
N GLY A 180 27.37 12.99 0.89
CA GLY A 180 25.98 12.91 0.48
C GLY A 180 25.37 14.23 0.01
N SER A 181 25.83 15.36 0.56
CA SER A 181 25.36 16.69 0.17
C SER A 181 25.88 17.15 -1.19
N VAL A 182 26.99 16.57 -1.65
CA VAL A 182 27.56 16.80 -2.99
C VAL A 182 27.08 15.75 -3.98
N GLY A 183 27.14 14.48 -3.60
CA GLY A 183 26.83 13.36 -4.49
C GLY A 183 25.36 13.28 -4.92
N LEU A 184 24.40 13.53 -4.00
CA LEU A 184 22.97 13.48 -4.35
C LEU A 184 22.54 14.56 -5.35
N PRO A 185 22.95 15.85 -5.22
CA PRO A 185 22.69 16.85 -6.25
C PRO A 185 23.33 16.51 -7.61
N LEU A 186 24.55 15.94 -7.64
CA LEU A 186 25.20 15.52 -8.87
C LEU A 186 24.43 14.38 -9.56
N LEU A 187 23.93 13.42 -8.79
CA LEU A 187 23.03 12.36 -9.32
C LEU A 187 21.74 12.96 -9.89
N HIS A 188 21.15 13.94 -9.24
CA HIS A 188 19.95 14.62 -9.77
C HIS A 188 20.21 15.39 -11.07
N ALA A 189 21.41 15.93 -11.25
CA ALA A 189 21.77 16.67 -12.46
C ALA A 189 22.10 15.73 -13.65
N ALA A 190 22.39 14.46 -13.37
CA ALA A 190 22.74 13.47 -14.38
C ALA A 190 21.56 12.62 -14.88
N MET A 191 20.38 12.76 -14.25
CA MET A 191 19.13 12.10 -14.64
C MET A 191 18.21 13.05 -15.42
#